data_348bfe41b28f8344618b114cb0f70c42
#
_entry.id   348bfe41b28f8344618b114cb0f70c42
#
_cell.length_a   1.000
_cell.length_b   1.000
_cell.length_c   1.000
_cell.angle_alpha   90.00
_cell.angle_beta   90.00
_cell.angle_gamma   90.00
#
_symmetry.space_group_name_H-M   'P 1'
#
loop_
_entity.id
_entity.type
_entity.pdbx_description
1 polymer ?
#
loop_
_entity_poly.entity_id
_entity_poly.type
_entity_poly.pdbx_seq_one_letter_code
_entity_poly.pdbx_strand_id
1 'polypeptide(L)'
;QSEAAATDGAALVEVTYEPLPVASTTGAALAPGAPLVRNPQELGGGGGHGAAVQSGPRNLPPNVSNRTSLKQGDIARGFEEAEVIVEDVFHLPMVYQGYLEPMACTVVPEVSGHLTVYASTQTMFDTRREVAQALGLKVSQVKVVLPFIGGGFGAKAVLLEPLCAALAVMTGSPVHLSFSRMEDLAAGNPM
;
A
#
# COMPACT_ATOMS: atom_id res chain seq x y z
N GLN A 1 -10.78 -29.19 12.58
CA GLN A 1 -10.42 -27.83 12.15
C GLN A 1 -11.27 -27.49 10.93
N SER A 2 -12.02 -26.40 11.01
CA SER A 2 -12.91 -25.91 9.97
C SER A 2 -12.88 -24.38 9.92
N GLU A 3 -13.40 -23.80 8.86
CA GLU A 3 -13.55 -22.34 8.72
C GLU A 3 -14.42 -21.78 9.86
N ALA A 4 -15.51 -22.46 10.21
CA ALA A 4 -16.38 -22.06 11.32
C ALA A 4 -15.59 -22.01 12.65
N ALA A 5 -14.80 -23.03 12.95
CA ALA A 5 -13.97 -23.05 14.16
C ALA A 5 -12.90 -21.94 14.15
N ALA A 6 -12.36 -21.57 12.99
CA ALA A 6 -11.42 -20.44 12.87
C ALA A 6 -12.14 -19.11 13.11
N THR A 7 -13.35 -18.94 12.59
CA THR A 7 -14.20 -17.76 12.80
C THR A 7 -14.57 -17.61 14.28
N ASP A 8 -15.00 -18.71 14.91
CA ASP A 8 -15.31 -18.72 16.35
C ASP A 8 -14.07 -18.38 17.18
N GLY A 9 -12.91 -18.94 16.82
CA GLY A 9 -11.65 -18.65 17.49
C GLY A 9 -11.21 -17.17 17.33
N ALA A 10 -11.39 -16.59 16.15
CA ALA A 10 -11.11 -15.17 15.92
C ALA A 10 -12.03 -14.25 16.75
N ALA A 11 -13.30 -14.63 16.93
CA ALA A 11 -14.25 -13.88 17.75
C ALA A 11 -13.92 -13.87 19.25
N LEU A 12 -13.11 -14.84 19.72
CA LEU A 12 -12.64 -14.90 21.11
C LEU A 12 -11.41 -14.02 21.37
N VAL A 13 -10.81 -13.43 20.34
CA VAL A 13 -9.65 -12.55 20.50
C VAL A 13 -10.13 -11.18 20.96
N GLU A 14 -9.75 -10.82 22.18
CA GLU A 14 -10.02 -9.47 22.72
C GLU A 14 -8.90 -8.52 22.32
N VAL A 15 -9.28 -7.39 21.68
CA VAL A 15 -8.32 -6.35 21.26
C VAL A 15 -8.65 -5.05 21.99
N THR A 16 -7.68 -4.52 22.71
CA THR A 16 -7.79 -3.20 23.35
C THR A 16 -7.09 -2.17 22.46
N TYR A 17 -7.81 -1.10 22.11
CA TYR A 17 -7.31 -0.03 21.28
C TYR A 17 -7.05 1.22 22.09
N GLU A 18 -5.90 1.84 21.89
CA GLU A 18 -5.59 3.20 22.35
C GLU A 18 -5.76 4.16 21.15
N PRO A 19 -6.81 5.01 21.13
CA PRO A 19 -7.02 5.95 20.03
C PRO A 19 -5.94 7.02 20.01
N LEU A 20 -5.31 7.20 18.84
CA LEU A 20 -4.36 8.29 18.60
C LEU A 20 -5.04 9.47 17.91
N PRO A 21 -4.48 10.70 18.03
CA PRO A 21 -4.97 11.85 17.27
C PRO A 21 -4.96 11.57 15.77
N VAL A 22 -6.05 11.94 15.09
CA VAL A 22 -6.25 11.63 13.67
C VAL A 22 -6.27 12.89 12.82
N ALA A 23 -5.56 12.89 11.69
CA ALA A 23 -5.70 13.87 10.62
C ALA A 23 -6.49 13.24 9.47
N SER A 24 -7.81 13.43 9.45
CA SER A 24 -8.74 12.74 8.53
C SER A 24 -8.88 13.39 7.16
N THR A 25 -8.34 14.58 6.95
CA THR A 25 -8.37 15.27 5.66
C THR A 25 -6.99 15.83 5.32
N THR A 26 -6.73 16.06 4.03
CA THR A 26 -5.48 16.69 3.56
C THR A 26 -5.25 18.05 4.23
N GLY A 27 -6.30 18.87 4.33
CA GLY A 27 -6.23 20.17 5.00
C GLY A 27 -5.87 20.05 6.48
N ALA A 28 -6.48 19.11 7.21
CA ALA A 28 -6.16 18.84 8.60
C ALA A 28 -4.73 18.31 8.76
N ALA A 29 -4.26 17.47 7.86
CA ALA A 29 -2.90 16.91 7.90
C ALA A 29 -1.81 17.96 7.63
N LEU A 30 -2.12 19.01 6.86
CA LEU A 30 -1.19 20.10 6.53
C LEU A 30 -1.29 21.30 7.50
N ALA A 31 -2.26 21.31 8.43
CA ALA A 31 -2.43 22.39 9.37
C ALA A 31 -1.22 22.48 10.36
N PRO A 32 -0.86 23.68 10.82
CA PRO A 32 0.15 23.84 11.85
C PRO A 32 -0.19 23.04 13.11
N GLY A 33 0.75 22.23 13.60
CA GLY A 33 0.54 21.37 14.77
C GLY A 33 -0.29 20.11 14.52
N ALA A 34 -0.58 19.76 13.28
CA ALA A 34 -1.26 18.50 12.93
C ALA A 34 -0.50 17.28 13.48
N PRO A 35 -1.21 16.25 13.96
CA PRO A 35 -0.57 15.00 14.36
C PRO A 35 0.17 14.37 13.18
N LEU A 36 1.33 13.78 13.45
CA LEU A 36 2.10 13.08 12.43
C LEU A 36 1.39 11.76 12.05
N VAL A 37 1.08 11.60 10.77
CA VAL A 37 0.50 10.36 10.21
C VAL A 37 1.55 9.24 10.18
N ARG A 38 2.83 9.60 10.00
CA ARG A 38 3.97 8.68 10.02
C ARG A 38 5.16 9.32 10.71
N ASN A 39 5.95 8.49 11.38
CA ASN A 39 7.25 8.94 11.88
C ASN A 39 8.15 9.31 10.69
N PRO A 40 8.69 10.55 10.61
CA PRO A 40 9.60 10.95 9.53
C PRO A 40 10.83 10.05 9.37
N GLN A 41 11.27 9.39 10.43
CA GLN A 41 12.39 8.46 10.42
C GLN A 41 12.05 7.12 9.75
N GLU A 42 10.78 6.76 9.66
CA GLU A 42 10.28 5.52 9.03
C GLU A 42 9.99 5.70 7.53
N LEU A 43 10.05 6.91 7.01
CA LEU A 43 9.83 7.24 5.59
C LEU A 43 10.98 6.81 4.66
N GLY A 44 11.95 6.06 5.17
CA GLY A 44 13.04 5.50 4.40
C GLY A 44 12.59 4.30 3.58
N GLY A 45 12.07 4.49 2.37
CA GLY A 45 11.93 3.42 1.39
C GLY A 45 10.53 3.01 0.96
N GLY A 46 9.51 3.82 1.18
CA GLY A 46 8.18 3.54 0.65
C GLY A 46 8.18 3.57 -0.88
N GLY A 47 8.17 2.39 -1.51
CA GLY A 47 8.00 2.22 -2.94
C GLY A 47 6.60 2.62 -3.38
N GLY A 48 6.42 3.86 -3.77
CA GLY A 48 5.30 4.24 -4.63
C GLY A 48 5.59 3.76 -6.05
N HIS A 49 4.55 3.38 -6.78
CA HIS A 49 4.64 2.90 -8.14
C HIS A 49 5.63 3.69 -9.01
N GLY A 50 6.69 3.05 -9.47
CA GLY A 50 7.45 3.44 -10.66
C GLY A 50 8.50 4.54 -10.54
N ALA A 51 8.75 5.15 -9.39
CA ALA A 51 9.86 6.07 -9.23
C ALA A 51 10.77 5.62 -8.10
N ALA A 52 12.03 5.33 -8.43
CA ALA A 52 13.09 5.30 -7.44
C ALA A 52 13.18 6.70 -6.82
N VAL A 53 12.47 6.90 -5.73
CA VAL A 53 12.49 8.16 -4.99
C VAL A 53 13.86 8.24 -4.34
N GLN A 54 14.72 9.09 -4.88
CA GLN A 54 16.03 9.37 -4.31
C GLN A 54 15.83 9.82 -2.85
N SER A 55 16.35 9.02 -1.93
CA SER A 55 16.41 9.30 -0.50
C SER A 55 17.48 10.36 -0.20
N GLY A 56 17.16 11.63 -0.48
CA GLY A 56 17.90 12.79 0.03
C GLY A 56 17.24 13.34 1.29
N PRO A 57 17.90 14.17 2.10
CA PRO A 57 17.29 14.85 3.21
C PRO A 57 16.15 15.73 2.68
N ARG A 58 14.91 15.28 2.92
CA ARG A 58 13.72 15.96 2.43
C ARG A 58 13.32 17.00 3.45
N ASN A 59 13.59 18.25 3.15
CA ASN A 59 13.05 19.37 3.92
C ASN A 59 11.57 19.58 3.51
N LEU A 60 10.76 18.52 3.69
CA LEU A 60 9.33 18.54 3.41
C LEU A 60 8.57 18.90 4.69
N PRO A 61 7.44 19.62 4.57
CA PRO A 61 6.55 19.84 5.71
C PRO A 61 6.09 18.50 6.32
N PRO A 62 5.74 18.48 7.61
CA PRO A 62 5.15 17.31 8.24
C PRO A 62 3.96 16.79 7.43
N ASN A 63 3.79 15.46 7.38
CA ASN A 63 2.74 14.77 6.63
C ASN A 63 2.80 14.88 5.08
N VAL A 64 3.86 15.49 4.52
CA VAL A 64 4.10 15.50 3.07
C VAL A 64 5.06 14.38 2.71
N SER A 65 4.57 13.36 2.03
CA SER A 65 5.36 12.20 1.62
C SER A 65 6.26 12.47 0.42
N ASN A 66 5.81 13.30 -0.50
CA ASN A 66 6.55 13.66 -1.71
C ASN A 66 6.14 15.03 -2.23
N ARG A 67 7.07 15.69 -2.92
CA ARG A 67 6.81 16.93 -3.66
C ARG A 67 7.52 16.85 -5.01
N THR A 68 6.72 16.96 -6.06
CA THR A 68 7.24 17.05 -7.44
C THR A 68 6.93 18.42 -7.99
N SER A 69 7.90 19.03 -8.63
CA SER A 69 7.73 20.32 -9.32
C SER A 69 8.19 20.15 -10.77
N LEU A 70 7.32 20.49 -11.68
CA LEU A 70 7.60 20.54 -13.11
C LEU A 70 7.36 21.97 -13.59
N LYS A 71 8.35 22.56 -14.24
CA LYS A 71 8.27 23.90 -14.79
C LYS A 71 8.72 23.88 -16.26
N GLN A 72 7.91 24.46 -17.14
CA GLN A 72 8.23 24.61 -18.56
C GLN A 72 7.88 26.04 -19.01
N GLY A 73 8.79 26.70 -19.71
CA GLY A 73 8.62 28.08 -20.18
C GLY A 73 8.73 29.13 -19.07
N ASP A 74 8.20 30.32 -19.35
CA ASP A 74 8.15 31.45 -18.43
C ASP A 74 6.70 31.69 -17.98
N ILE A 75 6.39 31.21 -16.78
CA ILE A 75 5.04 31.27 -16.19
C ILE A 75 4.65 32.72 -15.86
N ALA A 76 5.59 33.53 -15.35
CA ALA A 76 5.31 34.92 -14.99
C ALA A 76 4.90 35.71 -16.22
N ARG A 77 5.67 35.60 -17.29
CA ARG A 77 5.35 36.21 -18.57
C ARG A 77 4.03 35.72 -19.16
N GLY A 78 3.74 34.40 -19.00
CA GLY A 78 2.46 33.84 -19.44
C GLY A 78 1.27 34.46 -18.74
N PHE A 79 1.34 34.78 -17.46
CA PHE A 79 0.31 35.48 -16.71
C PHE A 79 0.21 36.98 -17.10
N GLU A 80 1.35 37.65 -17.35
CA GLU A 80 1.38 39.03 -17.78
C GLU A 80 0.74 39.24 -19.18
N GLU A 81 0.92 38.29 -20.08
CA GLU A 81 0.41 38.33 -21.45
C GLU A 81 -1.03 37.79 -21.59
N ALA A 82 -1.59 37.18 -20.52
CA ALA A 82 -2.92 36.58 -20.57
C ALA A 82 -4.02 37.62 -20.57
N GLU A 83 -4.93 37.54 -21.55
CA GLU A 83 -6.13 38.40 -21.61
C GLU A 83 -7.16 37.99 -20.53
N VAL A 84 -7.19 36.69 -20.16
CA VAL A 84 -8.12 36.16 -19.16
C VAL A 84 -7.36 35.18 -18.26
N ILE A 85 -7.50 35.36 -16.95
CA ILE A 85 -6.98 34.43 -15.93
C ILE A 85 -8.18 33.81 -15.21
N VAL A 86 -8.18 32.49 -15.14
CA VAL A 86 -9.17 31.71 -14.36
C VAL A 86 -8.43 30.94 -13.28
N GLU A 87 -8.90 31.06 -12.03
CA GLU A 87 -8.41 30.33 -10.88
C GLU A 87 -9.56 29.57 -10.24
N ASP A 88 -9.35 28.29 -9.94
CA ASP A 88 -10.35 27.47 -9.28
C ASP A 88 -9.70 26.37 -8.42
N VAL A 89 -10.47 25.80 -7.50
CA VAL A 89 -10.07 24.71 -6.62
C VAL A 89 -10.95 23.50 -6.85
N PHE A 90 -10.33 22.40 -7.29
CA PHE A 90 -11.04 21.16 -7.57
C PHE A 90 -10.83 20.16 -6.44
N HIS A 91 -11.93 19.58 -5.93
CA HIS A 91 -11.92 18.54 -4.91
C HIS A 91 -12.33 17.20 -5.53
N LEU A 92 -11.43 16.22 -5.45
CA LEU A 92 -11.69 14.85 -5.86
C LEU A 92 -11.77 13.98 -4.60
N PRO A 93 -12.86 13.23 -4.38
CA PRO A 93 -12.91 12.27 -3.28
C PRO A 93 -12.01 11.09 -3.58
N MET A 94 -11.53 10.42 -2.53
CA MET A 94 -10.93 9.09 -2.67
C MET A 94 -12.01 8.11 -3.14
N VAL A 95 -11.71 7.31 -4.13
CA VAL A 95 -12.64 6.32 -4.69
C VAL A 95 -12.03 4.92 -4.66
N TYR A 96 -12.88 3.93 -4.49
CA TYR A 96 -12.51 2.53 -4.65
C TYR A 96 -12.63 2.14 -6.14
N GLN A 97 -11.63 1.45 -6.68
CA GLN A 97 -11.53 1.15 -8.11
C GLN A 97 -12.58 0.16 -8.63
N GLY A 98 -13.28 -0.56 -7.77
CA GLY A 98 -14.42 -1.39 -8.13
C GLY A 98 -14.08 -2.65 -8.93
N TYR A 99 -12.86 -3.21 -8.79
CA TYR A 99 -12.52 -4.49 -9.41
C TYR A 99 -13.34 -5.65 -8.80
N LEU A 100 -13.69 -6.64 -9.64
CA LEU A 100 -14.55 -7.75 -9.23
C LEU A 100 -13.85 -8.78 -8.34
N GLU A 101 -12.60 -9.12 -8.66
CA GLU A 101 -11.80 -10.05 -7.87
C GLU A 101 -11.20 -9.33 -6.66
N PRO A 102 -11.57 -9.67 -5.41
CA PRO A 102 -10.88 -9.15 -4.22
C PRO A 102 -9.40 -9.51 -4.23
N MET A 103 -8.60 -8.80 -3.42
CA MET A 103 -7.19 -9.15 -3.26
C MET A 103 -7.07 -10.55 -2.65
N ALA A 104 -6.22 -11.37 -3.26
CA ALA A 104 -5.97 -12.73 -2.83
C ALA A 104 -4.49 -13.12 -3.03
N CYS A 105 -3.99 -13.93 -2.12
CA CYS A 105 -2.63 -14.44 -2.15
C CYS A 105 -2.57 -15.86 -1.60
N THR A 106 -1.76 -16.71 -2.22
CA THR A 106 -1.41 -18.03 -1.69
C THR A 106 0.10 -18.13 -1.62
N VAL A 107 0.63 -18.49 -0.45
CA VAL A 107 2.07 -18.70 -0.27
C VAL A 107 2.34 -20.15 0.07
N VAL A 108 3.28 -20.74 -0.66
CA VAL A 108 3.75 -22.13 -0.47
C VAL A 108 5.20 -22.08 -0.01
N PRO A 109 5.50 -22.48 1.24
CA PRO A 109 6.87 -22.64 1.70
C PRO A 109 7.45 -23.92 1.12
N GLU A 110 8.70 -23.86 0.65
CA GLU A 110 9.43 -25.01 0.12
C GLU A 110 10.45 -25.52 1.14
N VAL A 111 10.75 -26.82 1.10
CA VAL A 111 11.75 -27.44 1.96
C VAL A 111 13.14 -26.81 1.80
N SER A 112 13.42 -26.26 0.63
CA SER A 112 14.65 -25.53 0.31
C SER A 112 14.81 -24.19 1.05
N GLY A 113 13.78 -23.72 1.78
CA GLY A 113 13.73 -22.40 2.38
C GLY A 113 13.32 -21.29 1.39
N HIS A 114 12.86 -21.67 0.19
CA HIS A 114 12.28 -20.76 -0.77
C HIS A 114 10.77 -20.63 -0.55
N LEU A 115 10.21 -19.53 -1.06
CA LEU A 115 8.77 -19.29 -1.04
C LEU A 115 8.26 -19.10 -2.47
N THR A 116 7.17 -19.78 -2.82
CA THR A 116 6.39 -19.47 -4.01
C THR A 116 5.11 -18.73 -3.62
N VAL A 117 4.97 -17.52 -4.12
CA VAL A 117 3.86 -16.59 -3.84
C VAL A 117 2.99 -16.48 -5.08
N TYR A 118 1.77 -16.96 -5.01
CA TYR A 118 0.74 -16.74 -6.03
C TYR A 118 -0.10 -15.55 -5.58
N ALA A 119 -0.05 -14.44 -6.30
CA ALA A 119 -0.71 -13.21 -5.87
C ALA A 119 -1.48 -12.53 -7.00
N SER A 120 -2.64 -12.01 -6.66
CA SER A 120 -3.44 -11.13 -7.51
C SER A 120 -2.89 -9.71 -7.41
N THR A 121 -1.70 -9.46 -7.97
CA THR A 121 -0.98 -8.19 -7.87
C THR A 121 -0.59 -7.63 -9.24
N GLN A 122 -0.56 -6.30 -9.37
CA GLN A 122 -0.05 -5.60 -10.55
C GLN A 122 1.47 -5.36 -10.48
N THR A 123 2.10 -5.60 -9.31
CA THR A 123 3.48 -5.21 -9.01
C THR A 123 4.32 -6.39 -8.52
N MET A 124 4.47 -7.42 -9.36
CA MET A 124 5.11 -8.69 -8.95
C MET A 124 6.54 -8.52 -8.42
N PHE A 125 7.31 -7.59 -8.98
CA PHE A 125 8.69 -7.37 -8.53
C PHE A 125 8.76 -6.64 -7.19
N ASP A 126 7.81 -5.74 -6.94
CA ASP A 126 7.67 -5.07 -5.65
C ASP A 126 7.18 -6.07 -4.60
N THR A 127 6.17 -6.88 -4.92
CA THR A 127 5.70 -7.98 -4.07
C THR A 127 6.84 -8.91 -3.66
N ARG A 128 7.68 -9.30 -4.62
CA ARG A 128 8.86 -10.13 -4.36
C ARG A 128 9.83 -9.48 -3.37
N ARG A 129 10.11 -8.20 -3.57
CA ARG A 129 11.03 -7.43 -2.73
C ARG A 129 10.46 -7.23 -1.32
N GLU A 130 9.20 -6.82 -1.22
CA GLU A 130 8.54 -6.55 0.06
C GLU A 130 8.39 -7.83 0.91
N VAL A 131 7.99 -8.95 0.30
CA VAL A 131 7.94 -10.25 0.99
C VAL A 131 9.33 -10.66 1.49
N ALA A 132 10.36 -10.53 0.65
CA ALA A 132 11.72 -10.86 1.05
C ALA A 132 12.20 -9.98 2.21
N GLN A 133 11.95 -8.68 2.13
CA GLN A 133 12.32 -7.70 3.17
C GLN A 133 11.60 -7.98 4.49
N ALA A 134 10.29 -8.21 4.45
CA ALA A 134 9.47 -8.47 5.64
C ALA A 134 9.92 -9.71 6.42
N LEU A 135 10.46 -10.71 5.72
CA LEU A 135 10.90 -11.99 6.31
C LEU A 135 12.41 -12.10 6.50
N GLY A 136 13.17 -11.05 6.17
CA GLY A 136 14.64 -11.10 6.21
C GLY A 136 15.26 -12.10 5.24
N LEU A 137 14.58 -12.42 4.13
CA LEU A 137 15.03 -13.35 3.11
C LEU A 137 15.80 -12.62 1.99
N LYS A 138 16.62 -13.37 1.25
CA LYS A 138 17.17 -12.87 -0.02
C LYS A 138 16.05 -12.82 -1.06
N VAL A 139 16.05 -11.80 -1.92
CA VAL A 139 15.06 -11.68 -3.01
C VAL A 139 15.06 -12.94 -3.91
N SER A 140 16.21 -13.60 -4.08
CA SER A 140 16.33 -14.86 -4.84
C SER A 140 15.57 -16.04 -4.22
N GLN A 141 15.22 -15.98 -2.95
CA GLN A 141 14.47 -17.04 -2.25
C GLN A 141 12.95 -16.89 -2.41
N VAL A 142 12.48 -15.79 -3.01
CA VAL A 142 11.05 -15.54 -3.22
C VAL A 142 10.75 -15.59 -4.72
N LYS A 143 9.82 -16.46 -5.11
CA LYS A 143 9.26 -16.54 -6.46
C LYS A 143 7.83 -16.04 -6.42
N VAL A 144 7.51 -15.05 -7.26
CA VAL A 144 6.13 -14.55 -7.42
C VAL A 144 5.56 -15.06 -8.73
N VAL A 145 4.37 -15.61 -8.67
CA VAL A 145 3.61 -16.13 -9.82
C VAL A 145 2.30 -15.34 -9.91
N LEU A 146 2.07 -14.76 -11.08
CA LEU A 146 0.82 -14.07 -11.36
C LEU A 146 -0.14 -15.04 -12.05
N PRO A 147 -1.27 -15.39 -11.43
CA PRO A 147 -2.39 -16.02 -12.12
C PRO A 147 -3.12 -14.98 -13.00
N PHE A 148 -4.23 -15.36 -13.61
CA PHE A 148 -5.11 -14.38 -14.23
C PHE A 148 -5.69 -13.45 -13.15
N ILE A 149 -5.62 -12.13 -13.38
CA ILE A 149 -6.04 -11.10 -12.43
C ILE A 149 -7.39 -10.54 -12.87
N GLY A 150 -8.38 -10.62 -12.00
CA GLY A 150 -9.75 -10.15 -12.22
C GLY A 150 -9.94 -8.63 -12.02
N GLY A 151 -9.04 -7.84 -12.61
CA GLY A 151 -9.00 -6.39 -12.50
C GLY A 151 -8.13 -5.91 -11.34
N GLY A 152 -7.64 -4.70 -11.45
CA GLY A 152 -6.83 -4.06 -10.41
C GLY A 152 -6.92 -2.53 -10.47
N PHE A 153 -6.88 -1.94 -11.68
CA PHE A 153 -7.07 -0.51 -11.93
C PHE A 153 -6.20 0.41 -11.05
N GLY A 154 -4.98 -0.08 -10.71
CA GLY A 154 -4.03 0.62 -9.85
C GLY A 154 -4.08 0.25 -8.36
N ALA A 155 -5.11 -0.45 -7.87
CA ALA A 155 -5.24 -0.77 -6.46
C ALA A 155 -4.44 -2.00 -6.00
N LYS A 156 -4.25 -3.00 -6.86
CA LYS A 156 -3.60 -4.25 -6.48
C LYS A 156 -2.07 -4.10 -6.46
N ALA A 157 -1.60 -3.34 -5.51
CA ALA A 157 -0.22 -3.28 -5.08
C ALA A 157 0.03 -4.26 -3.93
N VAL A 158 1.23 -4.24 -3.37
CA VAL A 158 1.58 -5.09 -2.22
C VAL A 158 0.75 -4.69 -1.00
N LEU A 159 0.01 -5.61 -0.41
CA LEU A 159 -0.76 -5.36 0.81
C LEU A 159 -0.77 -6.59 1.74
N LEU A 160 -1.38 -7.70 1.32
CA LEU A 160 -1.55 -8.88 2.16
C LEU A 160 -0.48 -9.96 1.96
N GLU A 161 0.35 -9.86 0.94
CA GLU A 161 1.33 -10.87 0.59
C GLU A 161 2.42 -11.07 1.66
N PRO A 162 2.98 -10.01 2.28
CA PRO A 162 3.93 -10.19 3.38
C PRO A 162 3.33 -10.89 4.59
N LEU A 163 2.07 -10.58 4.95
CA LEU A 163 1.36 -11.25 6.04
C LEU A 163 1.11 -12.72 5.72
N CYS A 164 0.61 -13.01 4.51
CA CYS A 164 0.39 -14.38 4.05
C CYS A 164 1.69 -15.20 4.07
N ALA A 165 2.79 -14.59 3.65
CA ALA A 165 4.10 -15.22 3.67
C ALA A 165 4.62 -15.48 5.08
N ALA A 166 4.43 -14.55 6.01
CA ALA A 166 4.78 -14.74 7.41
C ALA A 166 4.01 -15.92 8.03
N LEU A 167 2.70 -15.99 7.80
CA LEU A 167 1.86 -17.09 8.27
C LEU A 167 2.28 -18.44 7.66
N ALA A 168 2.62 -18.48 6.37
CA ALA A 168 3.11 -19.70 5.73
C ALA A 168 4.42 -20.21 6.32
N VAL A 169 5.36 -19.30 6.61
CA VAL A 169 6.63 -19.65 7.27
C VAL A 169 6.39 -20.12 8.70
N MET A 170 5.55 -19.44 9.47
CA MET A 170 5.25 -19.79 10.85
C MET A 170 4.57 -21.15 10.98
N THR A 171 3.69 -21.49 10.06
CA THR A 171 2.95 -22.76 10.07
C THR A 171 3.69 -23.89 9.35
N GLY A 172 4.71 -23.58 8.56
CA GLY A 172 5.41 -24.54 7.70
C GLY A 172 4.49 -25.19 6.66
N SER A 173 3.38 -24.52 6.30
CA SER A 173 2.32 -25.05 5.44
C SER A 173 1.86 -24.00 4.44
N PRO A 174 1.27 -24.39 3.29
CA PRO A 174 0.65 -23.45 2.39
C PRO A 174 -0.45 -22.66 3.10
N VAL A 175 -0.44 -21.34 2.92
CA VAL A 175 -1.45 -20.43 3.45
C VAL A 175 -2.10 -19.66 2.29
N HIS A 176 -3.41 -19.57 2.33
CA HIS A 176 -4.22 -18.75 1.44
C HIS A 176 -4.94 -17.66 2.23
N LEU A 177 -4.77 -16.40 1.80
CA LEU A 177 -5.52 -15.26 2.28
C LEU A 177 -6.30 -14.65 1.12
N SER A 178 -7.55 -14.32 1.37
CA SER A 178 -8.40 -13.58 0.45
C SER A 178 -9.22 -12.58 1.24
N PHE A 179 -9.25 -11.35 0.79
CA PHE A 179 -10.13 -10.35 1.37
C PHE A 179 -11.59 -10.66 1.06
N SER A 180 -12.46 -10.50 2.05
CA SER A 180 -13.87 -10.25 1.79
C SER A 180 -14.04 -8.91 1.08
N ARG A 181 -15.19 -8.67 0.46
CA ARG A 181 -15.45 -7.37 -0.17
C ARG A 181 -15.39 -6.21 0.83
N MET A 182 -15.80 -6.43 2.06
CA MET A 182 -15.75 -5.42 3.12
C MET A 182 -14.32 -5.09 3.52
N GLU A 183 -13.47 -6.10 3.68
CA GLU A 183 -12.04 -5.89 3.97
C GLU A 183 -11.33 -5.19 2.81
N ASP A 184 -11.65 -5.56 1.59
CA ASP A 184 -11.08 -4.96 0.38
C ASP A 184 -11.45 -3.46 0.24
N LEU A 185 -12.69 -3.10 0.58
CA LEU A 185 -13.14 -1.71 0.64
C LEU A 185 -12.50 -0.92 1.79
N ALA A 186 -12.26 -1.57 2.94
CA ALA A 186 -11.73 -0.90 4.13
C ALA A 186 -10.20 -0.81 4.14
N ALA A 187 -9.49 -1.81 3.61
CA ALA A 187 -8.04 -1.94 3.69
C ALA A 187 -7.34 -1.85 2.32
N GLY A 188 -8.08 -1.91 1.21
CA GLY A 188 -7.51 -1.77 -0.13
C GLY A 188 -6.89 -0.39 -0.38
N ASN A 189 -6.04 -0.29 -1.40
CA ASN A 189 -5.44 0.99 -1.79
C ASN A 189 -6.48 1.84 -2.54
N PRO A 190 -6.94 2.97 -2.00
CA PRO A 190 -7.87 3.86 -2.71
C PRO A 190 -7.13 4.64 -3.81
N MET A 191 -7.90 5.15 -4.76
CA MET A 191 -7.43 6.03 -5.83
C MET A 191 -7.79 7.49 -5.53
#